data_09dad8182b4e22c3804f608702bb2662
#
_entry.id   09dad8182b4e22c3804f608702bb2662
#
_cell.length_a   1.000
_cell.length_b   1.000
_cell.length_c   1.000
_cell.angle_alpha   90.00
_cell.angle_beta   90.00
_cell.angle_gamma   90.00
#
_symmetry.space_group_name_H-M   'P 1'
#
loop_
_entity.id
_entity.type
_entity.pdbx_description
1 polymer ?
#
loop_
_entity_poly.entity_id
_entity_poly.type
_entity_poly.pdbx_seq_one_letter_code
_entity_poly.pdbx_strand_id
1 'polypeptide(L)'
;TYIAYFGYKNENDQVVTIALSDNNKFLPTPKDRGQPVTFEPGRQSFVFSVSFDGSTLDWYIKGPDGQYRNATASKYSPRCAESIPQPTQPVTPIVECVADLGSGHYRARFGYNNPNKLGVKITVGSKNKFYPTPENRGQVVTFAPGLHQNVFEVNFNGSDLKWTLNSITVTANKPALNSYDVRIRLVRGLQDGTPDDNP
;
A
#
# COMPACT_ATOMS: atom_id res chain seq x y z
N THR A 1 21.70 22.29 6.82
CA THR A 1 20.57 21.42 6.46
C THR A 1 20.53 20.25 7.40
N TYR A 2 19.35 19.92 7.87
CA TYR A 2 19.07 18.77 8.72
C TYR A 2 18.15 17.79 7.97
N ILE A 3 18.15 16.51 8.35
CA ILE A 3 17.24 15.50 7.84
C ILE A 3 16.50 14.90 9.04
N ALA A 4 15.18 15.03 9.04
CA ALA A 4 14.31 14.37 10.01
C ALA A 4 13.75 13.09 9.42
N TYR A 5 13.78 12.00 10.19
CA TYR A 5 13.16 10.71 9.83
C TYR A 5 11.88 10.54 10.63
N PHE A 6 10.79 10.28 9.94
CA PHE A 6 9.48 10.11 10.53
C PHE A 6 9.00 8.68 10.41
N GLY A 7 8.27 8.25 11.41
CA GLY A 7 7.50 7.02 11.44
C GLY A 7 6.15 7.28 12.06
N TYR A 8 5.31 6.26 12.12
CA TYR A 8 3.98 6.34 12.74
C TYR A 8 3.63 5.05 13.47
N LYS A 9 2.54 5.09 14.24
CA LYS A 9 1.87 3.91 14.79
C LYS A 9 0.39 3.98 14.42
N ASN A 10 -0.10 2.99 13.69
CA ASN A 10 -1.53 2.78 13.46
C ASN A 10 -1.99 1.68 14.42
N GLU A 11 -2.87 2.04 15.36
CA GLU A 11 -3.40 1.12 16.38
C GLU A 11 -4.64 0.34 15.90
N ASN A 12 -5.11 0.61 14.69
CA ASN A 12 -6.19 -0.15 14.08
C ASN A 12 -5.64 -1.43 13.46
N ASP A 13 -6.48 -2.46 13.38
CA ASP A 13 -6.15 -3.75 12.74
C ASP A 13 -6.19 -3.68 11.21
N GLN A 14 -6.56 -2.53 10.65
CA GLN A 14 -6.68 -2.29 9.21
C GLN A 14 -5.87 -1.08 8.77
N VAL A 15 -5.57 -1.07 7.48
CA VAL A 15 -4.96 0.07 6.80
C VAL A 15 -5.87 1.30 6.91
N VAL A 16 -5.27 2.43 7.27
CA VAL A 16 -5.95 3.73 7.31
C VAL A 16 -5.42 4.61 6.18
N THR A 17 -6.32 5.23 5.42
CA THR A 17 -5.94 6.21 4.39
C THR A 17 -6.31 7.62 4.82
N ILE A 18 -5.34 8.53 4.82
CA ILE A 18 -5.52 9.95 5.14
C ILE A 18 -4.86 10.77 4.03
N ALA A 19 -5.68 11.33 3.15
CA ALA A 19 -5.21 12.12 2.02
C ALA A 19 -4.45 13.38 2.48
N LEU A 20 -3.53 13.84 1.62
CA LEU A 20 -2.83 15.12 1.80
C LEU A 20 -3.87 16.26 1.82
N SER A 21 -4.02 16.88 2.97
CA SER A 21 -4.99 17.94 3.25
C SER A 21 -4.65 18.58 4.60
N ASP A 22 -5.59 19.31 5.19
CA ASP A 22 -5.44 19.75 6.58
C ASP A 22 -5.40 18.59 7.58
N ASN A 23 -5.83 17.40 7.18
CA ASN A 23 -5.80 16.19 8.00
C ASN A 23 -4.46 15.41 7.91
N ASN A 24 -3.61 15.73 6.95
CA ASN A 24 -2.27 15.13 6.79
C ASN A 24 -1.36 16.19 6.17
N LYS A 25 -0.65 16.94 7.00
CA LYS A 25 0.14 18.09 6.57
C LYS A 25 1.37 18.32 7.39
N PHE A 26 2.31 19.05 6.82
CA PHE A 26 3.41 19.67 7.53
C PHE A 26 3.18 21.15 7.79
N LEU A 27 3.77 21.62 8.88
CA LEU A 27 3.99 23.06 9.17
C LEU A 27 5.46 23.28 9.56
N PRO A 28 6.06 24.38 9.12
CA PRO A 28 5.56 25.38 8.16
C PRO A 28 5.43 24.80 6.76
N THR A 29 4.81 25.54 5.88
CA THR A 29 4.67 25.19 4.45
C THR A 29 6.02 24.88 3.79
N PRO A 30 6.07 24.01 2.74
CA PRO A 30 4.92 23.35 2.08
C PRO A 30 4.27 22.27 2.94
N LYS A 31 2.93 22.12 2.81
CA LYS A 31 2.15 21.09 3.53
C LYS A 31 2.50 19.67 3.10
N ASP A 32 2.79 19.49 1.82
CA ASP A 32 3.30 18.23 1.26
C ASP A 32 4.82 18.23 1.28
N ARG A 33 5.39 17.27 2.01
CA ARG A 33 6.83 16.99 2.05
C ARG A 33 7.13 15.53 1.75
N GLY A 34 6.19 14.85 1.10
CA GLY A 34 6.31 13.45 0.70
C GLY A 34 5.92 12.47 1.79
N GLN A 35 5.11 12.88 2.76
CA GLN A 35 4.56 12.00 3.77
C GLN A 35 3.58 10.97 3.16
N PRO A 36 3.43 9.80 3.81
CA PRO A 36 2.50 8.76 3.36
C PRO A 36 1.05 9.22 3.49
N VAL A 37 0.21 8.68 2.63
CA VAL A 37 -1.26 8.80 2.70
C VAL A 37 -1.92 7.50 3.17
N THR A 38 -1.17 6.40 3.16
CA THR A 38 -1.61 5.07 3.58
C THR A 38 -0.80 4.66 4.80
N PHE A 39 -1.49 4.20 5.84
CA PHE A 39 -0.93 3.88 7.15
C PHE A 39 -1.25 2.43 7.49
N GLU A 40 -0.24 1.55 7.37
CA GLU A 40 -0.33 0.13 7.72
C GLU A 40 -0.50 -0.06 9.23
N PRO A 41 -1.18 -1.13 9.68
CA PRO A 41 -1.29 -1.48 11.09
C PRO A 41 0.07 -1.59 11.79
N GLY A 42 0.07 -1.30 13.09
CA GLY A 42 1.25 -1.41 13.94
C GLY A 42 2.20 -0.22 13.84
N ARG A 43 3.42 -0.42 14.37
CA ARG A 43 4.48 0.59 14.39
C ARG A 43 5.34 0.50 13.14
N GLN A 44 5.41 1.61 12.42
CA GLN A 44 6.25 1.78 11.23
C GLN A 44 7.32 2.84 11.53
N SER A 45 8.59 2.43 11.55
CA SER A 45 9.71 3.32 11.86
C SER A 45 10.44 3.74 10.59
N PHE A 46 10.96 4.97 10.57
CA PHE A 46 11.78 5.50 9.46
C PHE A 46 11.09 5.42 8.09
N VAL A 47 9.77 5.66 8.04
CA VAL A 47 8.96 5.49 6.83
C VAL A 47 9.36 6.47 5.74
N PHE A 48 9.70 7.71 6.11
CA PHE A 48 10.16 8.73 5.17
C PHE A 48 11.05 9.74 5.88
N SER A 49 11.72 10.58 5.09
CA SER A 49 12.58 11.62 5.61
C SER A 49 12.27 12.97 4.96
N VAL A 50 12.51 14.04 5.72
CA VAL A 50 12.30 15.41 5.27
C VAL A 50 13.55 16.23 5.56
N SER A 51 14.09 16.90 4.53
CA SER A 51 15.15 17.90 4.68
C SER A 51 14.54 19.23 5.14
N PHE A 52 15.20 19.89 6.13
CA PHE A 52 14.73 21.15 6.67
C PHE A 52 15.92 22.00 7.21
N ASP A 53 15.67 23.23 7.57
CA ASP A 53 16.68 24.20 8.00
C ASP A 53 17.09 24.09 9.48
N GLY A 54 16.39 23.24 10.25
CA GLY A 54 16.61 23.07 11.69
C GLY A 54 15.62 23.85 12.55
N SER A 55 14.74 24.64 11.96
CA SER A 55 13.59 25.24 12.65
C SER A 55 12.58 24.14 13.05
N THR A 56 11.54 24.50 13.79
CA THR A 56 10.50 23.53 14.14
C THR A 56 9.76 23.05 12.90
N LEU A 57 9.67 21.74 12.76
CA LEU A 57 8.99 21.04 11.67
C LEU A 57 7.97 20.07 12.29
N ASP A 58 6.70 20.32 12.07
CA ASP A 58 5.59 19.54 12.63
C ASP A 58 4.87 18.77 11.54
N TRP A 59 4.70 17.47 11.72
CA TRP A 59 3.84 16.65 10.91
C TRP A 59 2.53 16.37 11.67
N TYR A 60 1.41 16.85 11.15
CA TYR A 60 0.08 16.69 11.72
C TYR A 60 -0.72 15.64 10.97
N ILE A 61 -1.37 14.75 11.74
CA ILE A 61 -2.31 13.76 11.23
C ILE A 61 -3.59 13.83 12.06
N LYS A 62 -4.76 13.83 11.38
CA LYS A 62 -6.06 13.61 12.01
C LYS A 62 -6.47 12.18 11.79
N GLY A 63 -6.54 11.39 12.86
CA GLY A 63 -6.94 9.99 12.82
C GLY A 63 -8.42 9.79 12.50
N PRO A 64 -8.85 8.53 12.25
CA PRO A 64 -10.26 8.19 12.05
C PRO A 64 -11.14 8.52 13.27
N ASP A 65 -10.55 8.60 14.46
CA ASP A 65 -11.18 9.04 15.71
C ASP A 65 -11.43 10.55 15.78
N GLY A 66 -11.07 11.30 14.74
CA GLY A 66 -11.21 12.75 14.66
C GLY A 66 -10.17 13.53 15.46
N GLN A 67 -9.20 12.87 16.12
CA GLN A 67 -8.19 13.53 16.92
C GLN A 67 -6.95 13.85 16.10
N TYR A 68 -6.38 15.04 16.33
CA TYR A 68 -5.10 15.43 15.76
C TYR A 68 -3.95 14.88 16.62
N ARG A 69 -2.93 14.40 15.95
CA ARG A 69 -1.64 14.01 16.52
C ARG A 69 -0.54 14.66 15.71
N ASN A 70 0.57 15.00 16.35
CA ASN A 70 1.73 15.54 15.63
C ASN A 70 3.03 14.89 16.08
N ALA A 71 3.99 14.91 15.15
CA ALA A 71 5.38 14.59 15.41
C ALA A 71 6.22 15.83 15.07
N THR A 72 7.03 16.26 16.03
CA THR A 72 7.86 17.47 15.90
C THR A 72 9.33 17.11 15.73
N ALA A 73 10.00 17.71 14.76
CA ALA A 73 11.46 17.69 14.59
C ALA A 73 12.03 19.10 14.63
N SER A 74 13.24 19.23 15.17
CA SER A 74 14.01 20.47 15.18
C SER A 74 15.50 20.16 15.27
N LYS A 75 16.36 21.17 15.16
CA LYS A 75 17.82 21.02 15.40
C LYS A 75 18.16 20.51 16.81
N TYR A 76 17.21 20.57 17.75
CA TYR A 76 17.38 20.10 19.13
C TYR A 76 16.80 18.70 19.35
N SER A 77 16.16 18.11 18.33
CA SER A 77 15.67 16.73 18.41
C SER A 77 16.83 15.75 18.66
N PRO A 78 16.55 14.56 19.26
CA PRO A 78 17.56 13.54 19.44
C PRO A 78 18.27 13.22 18.10
N ARG A 79 19.58 13.12 18.14
CA ARG A 79 20.34 12.73 16.94
C ARG A 79 20.07 11.28 16.59
N CYS A 80 19.97 11.02 15.30
CA CYS A 80 19.96 9.64 14.83
C CYS A 80 21.31 8.96 15.20
N ALA A 81 21.27 7.66 15.48
CA ALA A 81 22.51 6.88 15.61
C ALA A 81 23.36 7.02 14.36
N GLU A 82 24.69 6.96 14.50
CA GLU A 82 25.68 7.35 13.47
C GLU A 82 25.55 6.64 12.11
N SER A 83 24.80 5.55 12.03
CA SER A 83 24.54 4.86 10.78
C SER A 83 23.06 4.52 10.61
N ILE A 84 22.31 5.41 9.96
CA ILE A 84 21.04 5.00 9.37
C ILE A 84 21.40 4.23 8.08
N PRO A 85 21.11 2.90 8.02
CA PRO A 85 21.43 2.13 6.81
C PRO A 85 20.68 2.70 5.61
N GLN A 86 21.39 3.06 4.55
CA GLN A 86 20.73 3.47 3.31
C GLN A 86 20.02 2.27 2.67
N PRO A 87 18.87 2.49 2.01
CA PRO A 87 18.21 1.42 1.25
C PRO A 87 19.15 0.91 0.15
N THR A 88 19.54 -0.35 0.22
CA THR A 88 20.45 -1.01 -0.74
C THR A 88 19.75 -2.09 -1.54
N GLN A 89 18.60 -2.56 -1.08
CA GLN A 89 17.87 -3.65 -1.70
C GLN A 89 16.62 -3.14 -2.42
N PRO A 90 16.24 -3.77 -3.55
CA PRO A 90 15.04 -3.36 -4.27
C PRO A 90 13.79 -3.68 -3.45
N VAL A 91 12.81 -2.79 -3.52
CA VAL A 91 11.45 -3.08 -3.09
C VAL A 91 10.80 -3.94 -4.16
N THR A 92 10.16 -5.03 -3.77
CA THR A 92 9.55 -5.99 -4.68
C THR A 92 8.03 -5.89 -4.64
N PRO A 93 7.35 -5.82 -5.79
CA PRO A 93 5.90 -5.86 -5.87
C PRO A 93 5.37 -7.28 -5.64
N ILE A 94 4.13 -7.41 -5.17
CA ILE A 94 3.43 -8.69 -4.94
C ILE A 94 2.02 -8.59 -5.50
N VAL A 95 1.56 -9.63 -6.22
CA VAL A 95 0.13 -9.86 -6.50
C VAL A 95 -0.39 -10.82 -5.44
N GLU A 96 -1.36 -10.40 -4.65
CA GLU A 96 -1.93 -11.22 -3.59
C GLU A 96 -3.03 -12.14 -4.13
N CYS A 97 -3.99 -11.57 -4.82
CA CYS A 97 -5.08 -12.31 -5.44
C CYS A 97 -5.78 -11.50 -6.53
N VAL A 98 -6.60 -12.18 -7.31
CA VAL A 98 -7.51 -11.56 -8.30
C VAL A 98 -8.92 -12.07 -8.04
N ALA A 99 -9.86 -11.15 -7.84
CA ALA A 99 -11.29 -11.44 -7.74
C ALA A 99 -11.97 -11.26 -9.08
N ASP A 100 -12.85 -12.18 -9.45
CA ASP A 100 -13.77 -12.05 -10.57
C ASP A 100 -15.01 -11.27 -10.11
N LEU A 101 -15.28 -10.13 -10.74
CA LEU A 101 -16.43 -9.26 -10.46
C LEU A 101 -17.58 -9.52 -11.44
N GLY A 102 -17.43 -10.46 -12.37
CA GLY A 102 -18.38 -10.75 -13.43
C GLY A 102 -18.24 -9.83 -14.64
N SER A 103 -18.90 -10.21 -15.73
CA SER A 103 -18.94 -9.43 -16.99
C SER A 103 -17.56 -9.06 -17.55
N GLY A 104 -16.54 -9.87 -17.30
CA GLY A 104 -15.17 -9.62 -17.77
C GLY A 104 -14.41 -8.55 -16.97
N HIS A 105 -14.92 -8.16 -15.80
CA HIS A 105 -14.26 -7.24 -14.90
C HIS A 105 -13.60 -7.99 -13.74
N TYR A 106 -12.40 -7.59 -13.39
CA TYR A 106 -11.59 -8.21 -12.36
C TYR A 106 -11.00 -7.16 -11.43
N ARG A 107 -10.63 -7.57 -10.22
CA ARG A 107 -9.94 -6.74 -9.23
C ARG A 107 -8.71 -7.48 -8.71
N ALA A 108 -7.55 -6.90 -8.92
CA ALA A 108 -6.31 -7.40 -8.36
C ALA A 108 -5.97 -6.66 -7.06
N ARG A 109 -5.51 -7.41 -6.05
CA ARG A 109 -4.92 -6.88 -4.81
C ARG A 109 -3.42 -6.99 -4.86
N PHE A 110 -2.77 -5.92 -4.47
CA PHE A 110 -1.32 -5.81 -4.49
C PHE A 110 -0.77 -5.51 -3.11
N GLY A 111 0.39 -6.11 -2.85
CA GLY A 111 1.25 -5.84 -1.73
C GLY A 111 2.67 -5.56 -2.20
N TYR A 112 3.58 -5.42 -1.27
CA TYR A 112 5.01 -5.28 -1.54
C TYR A 112 5.86 -5.81 -0.40
N ASN A 113 7.14 -6.07 -0.67
CA ASN A 113 8.14 -6.31 0.35
C ASN A 113 9.28 -5.30 0.20
N ASN A 114 9.54 -4.54 1.26
CA ASN A 114 10.69 -3.68 1.38
C ASN A 114 11.67 -4.29 2.39
N PRO A 115 12.75 -4.96 1.94
CA PRO A 115 13.71 -5.62 2.84
C PRO A 115 14.64 -4.63 3.54
N ASN A 116 14.58 -3.34 3.20
CA ASN A 116 15.39 -2.32 3.82
C ASN A 116 14.86 -1.94 5.21
N LYS A 117 15.73 -1.46 6.07
CA LYS A 117 15.36 -0.93 7.40
C LYS A 117 14.72 0.46 7.35
N LEU A 118 14.75 1.10 6.17
CA LEU A 118 14.20 2.43 5.93
C LEU A 118 13.07 2.36 4.91
N GLY A 119 12.14 3.31 5.03
CA GLY A 119 11.15 3.56 3.99
C GLY A 119 11.82 4.03 2.68
N VAL A 120 11.28 3.57 1.56
CA VAL A 120 11.76 3.90 0.22
C VAL A 120 10.66 4.66 -0.51
N LYS A 121 11.00 5.79 -1.15
CA LYS A 121 10.08 6.54 -2.01
C LYS A 121 10.39 6.24 -3.47
N ILE A 122 9.39 5.75 -4.21
CA ILE A 122 9.47 5.47 -5.65
C ILE A 122 8.22 6.11 -6.29
N THR A 123 8.40 7.27 -6.89
CA THR A 123 7.30 8.00 -7.55
C THR A 123 6.80 7.26 -8.78
N VAL A 124 5.52 7.48 -9.12
CA VAL A 124 4.96 6.98 -10.38
C VAL A 124 5.80 7.46 -11.56
N GLY A 125 6.10 6.55 -12.49
CA GLY A 125 6.94 6.76 -13.65
C GLY A 125 7.70 5.49 -14.02
N SER A 126 8.85 5.60 -14.68
CA SER A 126 9.60 4.44 -15.21
C SER A 126 9.90 3.35 -14.19
N LYS A 127 10.04 3.72 -12.90
CA LYS A 127 10.35 2.80 -11.80
C LYS A 127 9.15 2.34 -10.98
N ASN A 128 7.94 2.88 -11.22
CA ASN A 128 6.72 2.51 -10.52
C ASN A 128 5.54 2.76 -11.45
N LYS A 129 5.14 1.74 -12.20
CA LYS A 129 4.12 1.88 -13.23
C LYS A 129 3.33 0.63 -13.49
N PHE A 130 2.13 0.83 -14.01
CA PHE A 130 1.30 -0.24 -14.57
C PHE A 130 1.39 -0.30 -16.10
N TYR A 131 1.12 -1.51 -16.62
CA TYR A 131 0.85 -1.79 -18.02
C TYR A 131 -0.31 -2.79 -18.12
N PRO A 132 -1.25 -2.62 -19.08
CA PRO A 132 -1.36 -1.52 -20.03
C PRO A 132 -1.69 -0.18 -19.34
N THR A 133 -1.53 0.91 -20.09
CA THR A 133 -1.88 2.27 -19.63
C THR A 133 -3.31 2.35 -19.10
N PRO A 134 -3.60 3.26 -18.14
CA PRO A 134 -2.72 4.28 -17.58
C PRO A 134 -1.65 3.72 -16.65
N GLU A 135 -0.43 4.31 -16.69
CA GLU A 135 0.68 3.90 -15.80
C GLU A 135 0.40 4.17 -14.32
N ASN A 136 -0.38 5.23 -14.03
CA ASN A 136 -0.86 5.54 -12.69
C ASN A 136 -2.26 4.94 -12.49
N ARG A 137 -2.37 4.02 -11.55
CA ARG A 137 -3.63 3.38 -11.14
C ARG A 137 -3.87 3.49 -9.63
N GLY A 138 -3.30 4.54 -9.00
CA GLY A 138 -3.42 4.77 -7.57
C GLY A 138 -2.45 3.97 -6.71
N GLN A 139 -1.38 3.41 -7.30
CA GLN A 139 -0.37 2.68 -6.57
C GLN A 139 0.37 3.56 -5.56
N VAL A 140 0.83 2.91 -4.49
CA VAL A 140 1.64 3.57 -3.46
C VAL A 140 2.97 4.07 -4.01
N VAL A 141 3.48 5.12 -3.41
CA VAL A 141 4.76 5.75 -3.76
C VAL A 141 5.75 5.74 -2.59
N THR A 142 5.29 5.43 -1.38
CA THR A 142 6.10 5.29 -0.18
C THR A 142 5.98 3.86 0.33
N PHE A 143 7.09 3.20 0.49
CA PHE A 143 7.20 1.78 0.83
C PHE A 143 7.85 1.64 2.21
N ALA A 144 7.06 1.39 3.25
CA ALA A 144 7.55 1.14 4.60
C ALA A 144 8.38 -0.16 4.66
N PRO A 145 9.32 -0.30 5.62
CA PRO A 145 10.08 -1.53 5.81
C PRO A 145 9.22 -2.76 6.06
N GLY A 146 9.58 -3.89 5.49
CA GLY A 146 8.94 -5.19 5.71
C GLY A 146 7.96 -5.61 4.62
N LEU A 147 7.23 -6.69 4.90
CA LEU A 147 6.20 -7.25 4.05
C LEU A 147 4.86 -6.57 4.32
N HIS A 148 4.24 -6.03 3.28
CA HIS A 148 2.94 -5.35 3.36
C HIS A 148 1.98 -5.99 2.36
N GLN A 149 0.92 -6.59 2.88
CA GLN A 149 -0.08 -7.31 2.10
C GLN A 149 -1.35 -6.48 1.91
N ASN A 150 -2.05 -6.67 0.78
CA ASN A 150 -3.35 -6.03 0.49
C ASN A 150 -3.32 -4.49 0.58
N VAL A 151 -2.22 -3.87 0.15
CA VAL A 151 -1.98 -2.42 0.32
C VAL A 151 -2.89 -1.57 -0.56
N PHE A 152 -3.18 -2.02 -1.77
CA PHE A 152 -4.10 -1.34 -2.69
C PHE A 152 -4.71 -2.29 -3.71
N GLU A 153 -5.77 -1.83 -4.37
CA GLU A 153 -6.52 -2.61 -5.35
C GLU A 153 -6.57 -1.89 -6.70
N VAL A 154 -6.59 -2.66 -7.80
CA VAL A 154 -6.75 -2.14 -9.16
C VAL A 154 -7.78 -2.96 -9.91
N ASN A 155 -8.78 -2.28 -10.46
CA ASN A 155 -9.74 -2.92 -11.37
C ASN A 155 -9.15 -3.01 -12.79
N PHE A 156 -9.43 -4.11 -13.49
CA PHE A 156 -8.99 -4.33 -14.87
C PHE A 156 -9.97 -5.23 -15.64
N ASN A 157 -9.80 -5.34 -16.95
CA ASN A 157 -10.73 -6.00 -17.88
C ASN A 157 -10.34 -7.43 -18.27
N GLY A 158 -9.47 -8.07 -17.50
CA GLY A 158 -9.00 -9.44 -17.76
C GLY A 158 -7.83 -9.57 -18.73
N SER A 159 -7.36 -8.49 -19.34
CA SER A 159 -6.03 -8.44 -19.94
C SER A 159 -4.97 -8.45 -18.84
N ASP A 160 -3.79 -9.02 -19.13
CA ASP A 160 -2.69 -9.04 -18.15
C ASP A 160 -2.42 -7.64 -17.58
N LEU A 161 -2.57 -7.51 -16.26
CA LEU A 161 -2.25 -6.28 -15.56
C LEU A 161 -0.88 -6.43 -14.89
N LYS A 162 0.10 -5.67 -15.37
CA LYS A 162 1.49 -5.73 -14.91
C LYS A 162 1.83 -4.52 -14.05
N TRP A 163 2.35 -4.76 -12.85
CA TRP A 163 2.93 -3.72 -12.00
C TRP A 163 4.44 -3.88 -11.96
N THR A 164 5.16 -2.85 -12.41
CA THR A 164 6.62 -2.80 -12.39
C THR A 164 7.09 -1.86 -11.30
N LEU A 165 7.96 -2.37 -10.43
CA LEU A 165 8.61 -1.62 -9.37
C LEU A 165 10.12 -1.88 -9.41
N ASN A 166 10.95 -0.84 -9.65
CA ASN A 166 12.41 -0.97 -9.77
C ASN A 166 12.88 -2.08 -10.73
N SER A 167 12.27 -2.23 -11.89
CA SER A 167 12.56 -3.29 -12.87
C SER A 167 12.04 -4.69 -12.51
N ILE A 168 11.43 -4.89 -11.36
CA ILE A 168 10.75 -6.12 -10.98
C ILE A 168 9.28 -5.99 -11.35
N THR A 169 8.76 -6.96 -12.11
CA THR A 169 7.37 -6.93 -12.60
C THR A 169 6.61 -8.13 -12.07
N VAL A 170 5.41 -7.87 -11.55
CA VAL A 170 4.41 -8.90 -11.25
C VAL A 170 3.22 -8.76 -12.18
N THR A 171 2.55 -9.86 -12.47
CA THR A 171 1.42 -9.90 -13.40
C THR A 171 0.19 -10.48 -12.70
N ALA A 172 -0.89 -9.70 -12.68
CA ALA A 172 -2.21 -10.16 -12.29
C ALA A 172 -2.96 -10.60 -13.54
N ASN A 173 -3.34 -11.87 -13.58
CA ASN A 173 -4.10 -12.50 -14.66
C ASN A 173 -5.51 -12.79 -14.16
N LYS A 174 -6.47 -12.91 -15.09
CA LYS A 174 -7.79 -13.46 -14.73
C LYS A 174 -7.61 -14.81 -14.05
N PRO A 175 -8.36 -15.11 -12.97
CA PRO A 175 -8.28 -16.41 -12.32
C PRO A 175 -8.61 -17.53 -13.31
N ALA A 176 -7.80 -18.59 -13.31
CA ALA A 176 -8.19 -19.82 -13.97
C ALA A 176 -9.46 -20.36 -13.27
N LEU A 177 -10.41 -20.92 -14.03
CA LEU A 177 -11.56 -21.61 -13.44
C LEU A 177 -11.01 -22.75 -12.58
N ASN A 178 -11.14 -22.62 -11.26
CA ASN A 178 -10.74 -23.67 -10.32
C ASN A 178 -11.68 -24.86 -10.48
N SER A 179 -11.11 -26.06 -10.47
CA SER A 179 -11.91 -27.32 -10.37
C SER A 179 -12.82 -27.33 -9.12
N TYR A 180 -12.55 -26.47 -8.15
CA TYR A 180 -13.38 -26.25 -6.96
C TYR A 180 -14.72 -25.55 -7.28
N ASP A 181 -14.73 -24.55 -8.17
CA ASP A 181 -15.96 -23.87 -8.59
C ASP A 181 -16.86 -24.80 -9.41
N VAL A 182 -16.26 -25.68 -10.20
CA VAL A 182 -16.98 -26.68 -10.97
C VAL A 182 -17.65 -27.72 -10.04
N ARG A 183 -16.97 -28.12 -8.97
CA ARG A 183 -17.54 -29.06 -7.98
C ARG A 183 -18.70 -28.45 -7.19
N ILE A 184 -18.61 -27.20 -6.78
CA ILE A 184 -19.71 -26.51 -6.06
C ILE A 184 -20.95 -26.35 -6.96
N ARG A 185 -20.76 -26.03 -8.23
CA ARG A 185 -21.89 -25.94 -9.20
C ARG A 185 -22.55 -27.26 -9.47
N LEU A 186 -21.77 -28.34 -9.57
CA LEU A 186 -22.32 -29.69 -9.74
C LEU A 186 -23.11 -30.21 -8.51
N VAL A 187 -22.63 -29.87 -7.31
CA VAL A 187 -23.34 -30.24 -6.07
C VAL A 187 -24.63 -29.46 -5.91
N ARG A 188 -24.71 -28.20 -6.33
CA ARG A 188 -25.97 -27.43 -6.33
C ARG A 188 -26.98 -27.92 -7.37
N GLY A 189 -26.53 -28.51 -8.46
CA GLY A 189 -27.41 -29.10 -9.47
C GLY A 189 -27.99 -30.44 -9.09
N LEU A 190 -27.48 -31.11 -8.04
CA LEU A 190 -27.97 -32.41 -7.58
C LEU A 190 -28.94 -32.33 -6.39
N GLN A 191 -29.29 -31.15 -5.91
CA GLN A 191 -30.23 -30.96 -4.81
C GLN A 191 -31.68 -30.69 -5.24
N ASP A 192 -32.00 -30.78 -6.53
CA ASP A 192 -33.38 -30.69 -7.05
C ASP A 192 -34.00 -32.06 -7.38
N GLY A 193 -33.49 -33.10 -6.77
CA GLY A 193 -34.14 -34.40 -6.78
C GLY A 193 -35.17 -34.47 -5.65
N THR A 194 -36.42 -34.18 -5.93
CA THR A 194 -37.59 -34.54 -5.08
C THR A 194 -37.51 -35.98 -4.64
N PRO A 195 -37.78 -36.32 -3.37
CA PRO A 195 -37.98 -37.71 -2.97
C PRO A 195 -39.27 -38.21 -3.65
N ASP A 196 -39.15 -39.26 -4.43
CA ASP A 196 -40.30 -40.02 -4.87
C ASP A 196 -40.95 -40.65 -3.63
N ASP A 197 -42.09 -40.10 -3.25
CA ASP A 197 -43.07 -40.80 -2.43
C ASP A 197 -43.69 -41.90 -3.29
N ASN A 198 -43.41 -43.13 -2.96
CA ASN A 198 -44.24 -44.22 -3.39
C ASN A 198 -44.46 -45.20 -2.25
N PRO A 199 -45.75 -45.68 -2.05
CA PRO A 199 -46.32 -46.31 -0.86
C PRO A 199 -45.82 -47.70 -0.55
#